data_c71bc0680409f06b428d8d3a71b0386d
#
_entry.id   c71bc0680409f06b428d8d3a71b0386d
#
_cell.length_a   1.000
_cell.length_b   1.000
_cell.length_c   1.000
_cell.angle_alpha   90.00
_cell.angle_beta   90.00
_cell.angle_gamma   90.00
#
_symmetry.space_group_name_H-M   'P 1'
#
loop_
_entity.id
_entity.type
_entity.pdbx_description
1 polymer ?
#
loop_
_entity_poly.entity_id
_entity_poly.type
_entity_poly.pdbx_seq_one_letter_code
_entity_poly.pdbx_strand_id
1 'polypeptide(L)'
;MAKQPPPEGYLFSKAYTNYVFLLLWLLYFFDYIDRMVVVSLFPFLKTDWGLTDAQCGAMVSAVYWAIILFSFPISILIDRWSRKKSIGIMAVLWSLATAACAFTRNFGQLFAARAAIGIGEAGYAPGGTAMISALYPEKRRAFMVGIWNASIPLGMAAGIVIGGIIASRWGWRHAFGIVALPGLIIVLLFLFVRDYKTVGLEKTVDRGCTDNSGTDLKSVPELHRAQKK
;
A
#
# COMPACT_ATOMS: atom_id res chain seq x y z
N MET A 1 19.10 -21.43 20.99
CA MET A 1 19.82 -20.52 20.08
C MET A 1 19.48 -19.09 20.45
N ALA A 2 20.41 -18.35 21.03
CA ALA A 2 20.23 -16.94 21.38
C ALA A 2 20.05 -16.12 20.09
N LYS A 3 18.93 -15.39 20.02
CA LYS A 3 18.61 -14.53 18.90
C LYS A 3 19.62 -13.38 18.89
N GLN A 4 20.49 -13.32 17.90
CA GLN A 4 21.40 -12.18 17.72
C GLN A 4 20.60 -10.87 17.70
N PRO A 5 21.07 -9.83 18.39
CA PRO A 5 20.44 -8.52 18.35
C PRO A 5 20.36 -8.03 16.91
N PRO A 6 19.31 -7.28 16.53
CA PRO A 6 19.18 -6.75 15.19
C PRO A 6 20.38 -5.83 14.88
N PRO A 7 20.90 -5.84 13.65
CA PRO A 7 21.97 -4.93 13.24
C PRO A 7 21.53 -3.47 13.45
N GLU A 8 22.48 -2.59 13.75
CA GLU A 8 22.20 -1.18 14.03
C GLU A 8 21.24 -0.56 13.00
N GLY A 9 20.14 -0.01 13.50
CA GLY A 9 19.12 0.69 12.71
C GLY A 9 18.07 -0.18 12.03
N TYR A 10 18.12 -1.51 12.13
CA TYR A 10 17.04 -2.40 11.64
C TYR A 10 16.08 -2.76 12.77
N LEU A 11 14.77 -2.79 12.47
CA LEU A 11 13.76 -3.21 13.45
C LEU A 11 13.82 -4.73 13.75
N PHE A 12 14.19 -5.53 12.76
CA PHE A 12 14.33 -6.99 12.83
C PHE A 12 15.64 -7.44 12.19
N SER A 13 15.88 -8.75 12.13
CA SER A 13 17.01 -9.29 11.37
C SER A 13 16.92 -8.89 9.89
N LYS A 14 18.04 -8.67 9.23
CA LYS A 14 18.08 -8.26 7.81
C LYS A 14 17.28 -9.21 6.89
N ALA A 15 17.41 -10.52 7.11
CA ALA A 15 16.68 -11.52 6.32
C ALA A 15 15.17 -11.39 6.47
N TYR A 16 14.69 -11.20 7.70
CA TYR A 16 13.25 -11.03 7.97
C TYR A 16 12.73 -9.69 7.45
N THR A 17 13.49 -8.61 7.59
CA THR A 17 13.15 -7.30 7.04
C THR A 17 12.99 -7.37 5.50
N ASN A 18 13.93 -8.03 4.80
CA ASN A 18 13.84 -8.21 3.36
C ASN A 18 12.67 -9.11 2.94
N TYR A 19 12.34 -10.13 3.73
CA TYR A 19 11.15 -10.96 3.50
C TYR A 19 9.86 -10.14 3.59
N VAL A 20 9.72 -9.32 4.64
CA VAL A 20 8.55 -8.44 4.80
C VAL A 20 8.49 -7.41 3.68
N PHE A 21 9.63 -6.84 3.30
CA PHE A 21 9.72 -5.93 2.16
C PHE A 21 9.27 -6.58 0.85
N LEU A 22 9.72 -7.81 0.59
CA LEU A 22 9.31 -8.56 -0.61
C LEU A 22 7.80 -8.76 -0.66
N LEU A 23 7.18 -9.12 0.47
CA LEU A 23 5.72 -9.26 0.53
C LEU A 23 5.00 -7.93 0.27
N LEU A 24 5.48 -6.82 0.84
CA LEU A 24 4.94 -5.48 0.57
C LEU A 24 5.11 -5.11 -0.90
N TRP A 25 6.29 -5.39 -1.48
CA TRP A 25 6.55 -5.12 -2.89
C TRP A 25 5.64 -5.90 -3.81
N LEU A 26 5.48 -7.20 -3.55
CA LEU A 26 4.58 -8.07 -4.32
C LEU A 26 3.13 -7.63 -4.19
N LEU A 27 2.66 -7.28 -2.98
CA LEU A 27 1.30 -6.75 -2.79
C LEU A 27 1.08 -5.49 -3.64
N TYR A 28 2.05 -4.57 -3.65
CA TYR A 28 1.93 -3.33 -4.43
C TYR A 28 2.00 -3.57 -5.94
N PHE A 29 2.82 -4.54 -6.34
CA PHE A 29 2.89 -5.00 -7.73
C PHE A 29 1.55 -5.57 -8.21
N PHE A 30 0.92 -6.44 -7.41
CA PHE A 30 -0.39 -7.01 -7.74
C PHE A 30 -1.52 -5.98 -7.65
N ASP A 31 -1.45 -5.01 -6.77
CA ASP A 31 -2.37 -3.86 -6.72
C ASP A 31 -2.40 -3.13 -8.08
N TYR A 32 -1.23 -2.82 -8.64
CA TYR A 32 -1.16 -2.16 -9.94
C TYR A 32 -1.51 -3.07 -11.14
N ILE A 33 -1.25 -4.38 -11.05
CA ILE A 33 -1.76 -5.35 -12.01
C ILE A 33 -3.29 -5.28 -12.04
N ASP A 34 -3.93 -5.34 -10.88
CA ASP A 34 -5.39 -5.32 -10.74
C ASP A 34 -6.02 -4.04 -11.30
N ARG A 35 -5.41 -2.89 -11.03
CA ARG A 35 -5.85 -1.61 -11.60
C ARG A 35 -5.82 -1.60 -13.12
N MET A 36 -4.79 -2.18 -13.72
CA MET A 36 -4.56 -2.10 -15.17
C MET A 36 -5.22 -3.24 -15.95
N VAL A 37 -5.51 -4.38 -15.32
CA VAL A 37 -6.24 -5.47 -15.97
C VAL A 37 -7.54 -4.97 -16.61
N VAL A 38 -8.34 -4.15 -15.91
CA VAL A 38 -9.62 -3.67 -16.45
C VAL A 38 -9.46 -2.88 -17.76
N VAL A 39 -8.35 -2.17 -17.94
CA VAL A 39 -8.08 -1.38 -19.14
C VAL A 39 -7.93 -2.31 -20.35
N SER A 40 -7.24 -3.43 -20.19
CA SER A 40 -7.10 -4.43 -21.26
C SER A 40 -8.40 -5.17 -21.58
N LEU A 41 -9.39 -5.11 -20.66
CA LEU A 41 -10.69 -5.76 -20.84
C LEU A 41 -11.73 -4.87 -21.56
N PHE A 42 -11.46 -3.59 -21.79
CA PHE A 42 -12.42 -2.67 -22.42
C PHE A 42 -12.98 -3.15 -23.75
N PRO A 43 -12.18 -3.71 -24.70
CA PRO A 43 -12.74 -4.22 -25.96
C PRO A 43 -13.78 -5.32 -25.72
N PHE A 44 -13.51 -6.22 -24.80
CA PHE A 44 -14.40 -7.34 -24.47
C PHE A 44 -15.69 -6.87 -23.76
N LEU A 45 -15.58 -5.95 -22.81
CA LEU A 45 -16.72 -5.38 -22.08
C LEU A 45 -17.63 -4.55 -22.99
N LYS A 46 -17.05 -3.81 -23.95
CA LYS A 46 -17.82 -3.10 -24.97
C LYS A 46 -18.60 -4.06 -25.86
N THR A 47 -17.99 -5.18 -26.26
CA THR A 47 -18.66 -6.19 -27.09
C THR A 47 -19.78 -6.88 -26.31
N ASP A 48 -19.54 -7.29 -25.04
CA ASP A 48 -20.49 -8.06 -24.25
C ASP A 48 -21.67 -7.23 -23.72
N TRP A 49 -21.39 -5.98 -23.27
CA TRP A 49 -22.36 -5.14 -22.56
C TRP A 49 -22.70 -3.83 -23.30
N GLY A 50 -22.13 -3.58 -24.48
CA GLY A 50 -22.37 -2.35 -25.23
C GLY A 50 -21.88 -1.09 -24.53
N LEU A 51 -20.80 -1.18 -23.73
CA LEU A 51 -20.34 -0.05 -22.93
C LEU A 51 -19.75 1.06 -23.79
N THR A 52 -20.01 2.31 -23.41
CA THR A 52 -19.40 3.50 -23.99
C THR A 52 -17.98 3.72 -23.43
N ASP A 53 -17.18 4.52 -24.13
CA ASP A 53 -15.84 4.94 -23.64
C ASP A 53 -15.92 5.67 -22.30
N ALA A 54 -16.97 6.48 -22.11
CA ALA A 54 -17.20 7.18 -20.84
C ALA A 54 -17.45 6.20 -19.68
N GLN A 55 -18.21 5.13 -19.89
CA GLN A 55 -18.43 4.09 -18.89
C GLN A 55 -17.17 3.30 -18.59
N CYS A 56 -16.36 2.98 -19.61
CA CYS A 56 -15.05 2.35 -19.41
C CYS A 56 -14.12 3.25 -18.58
N GLY A 57 -14.04 4.53 -18.90
CA GLY A 57 -13.28 5.51 -18.12
C GLY A 57 -13.79 5.67 -16.69
N ALA A 58 -15.11 5.64 -16.49
CA ALA A 58 -15.73 5.70 -15.17
C ALA A 58 -15.32 4.54 -14.25
N MET A 59 -15.18 3.31 -14.80
CA MET A 59 -14.71 2.15 -14.02
C MET A 59 -13.28 2.32 -13.51
N VAL A 60 -12.40 2.93 -14.30
CA VAL A 60 -11.04 3.27 -13.83
C VAL A 60 -11.10 4.37 -12.78
N SER A 61 -11.86 5.43 -13.06
CA SER A 61 -12.00 6.57 -12.17
C SER A 61 -12.64 6.21 -10.83
N ALA A 62 -13.54 5.20 -10.78
CA ALA A 62 -14.18 4.74 -9.56
C ALA A 62 -13.18 4.33 -8.48
N VAL A 63 -12.11 3.63 -8.85
CA VAL A 63 -11.04 3.23 -7.93
C VAL A 63 -10.33 4.46 -7.36
N TYR A 64 -9.92 5.40 -8.23
CA TYR A 64 -9.20 6.61 -7.80
C TYR A 64 -10.07 7.55 -6.95
N TRP A 65 -11.34 7.72 -7.30
CA TRP A 65 -12.28 8.50 -6.48
C TRP A 65 -12.48 7.87 -5.11
N ALA A 66 -12.62 6.55 -5.03
CA ALA A 66 -12.73 5.85 -3.76
C ALA A 66 -11.44 6.01 -2.93
N ILE A 67 -10.25 5.88 -3.55
CA ILE A 67 -8.98 6.12 -2.88
C ILE A 67 -8.92 7.55 -2.31
N ILE A 68 -9.23 8.58 -3.09
CA ILE A 68 -9.18 9.99 -2.65
C ILE A 68 -10.13 10.20 -1.47
N LEU A 69 -11.36 9.73 -1.58
CA LEU A 69 -12.39 9.93 -0.55
C LEU A 69 -12.05 9.23 0.77
N PHE A 70 -11.50 8.02 0.69
CA PHE A 70 -11.24 7.18 1.87
C PHE A 70 -9.81 7.26 2.40
N SER A 71 -8.85 7.84 1.66
CA SER A 71 -7.44 7.93 2.10
C SER A 71 -7.29 8.63 3.45
N PHE A 72 -7.99 9.75 3.66
CA PHE A 72 -7.88 10.52 4.89
C PHE A 72 -8.42 9.75 6.11
N PRO A 73 -9.67 9.26 6.13
CA PRO A 73 -10.17 8.51 7.29
C PRO A 73 -9.40 7.21 7.53
N ILE A 74 -8.95 6.53 6.48
CA ILE A 74 -8.18 5.30 6.61
C ILE A 74 -6.77 5.56 7.13
N SER A 75 -6.10 6.65 6.74
CA SER A 75 -4.79 7.00 7.28
C SER A 75 -4.82 7.22 8.79
N ILE A 76 -5.85 7.90 9.29
CA ILE A 76 -6.07 8.08 10.74
C ILE A 76 -6.26 6.72 11.43
N LEU A 77 -7.01 5.81 10.83
CA LEU A 77 -7.24 4.47 11.37
C LEU A 77 -5.93 3.67 11.44
N ILE A 78 -5.11 3.74 10.39
CA ILE A 78 -3.80 3.05 10.32
C ILE A 78 -2.86 3.55 11.42
N ASP A 79 -2.82 4.85 11.66
CA ASP A 79 -1.92 5.46 12.66
C ASP A 79 -2.37 5.15 14.09
N ARG A 80 -3.69 5.06 14.33
CA ARG A 80 -4.26 4.76 15.66
C ARG A 80 -4.26 3.27 16.00
N TRP A 81 -4.23 2.40 15.00
CA TRP A 81 -4.29 0.96 15.19
C TRP A 81 -2.92 0.33 14.88
N SER A 82 -2.87 -0.83 14.24
CA SER A 82 -1.65 -1.49 13.81
C SER A 82 -1.50 -1.34 12.30
N ARG A 83 -0.39 -0.76 11.84
CA ARG A 83 -0.08 -0.65 10.40
C ARG A 83 -0.14 -2.00 9.70
N LYS A 84 0.44 -3.04 10.32
CA LYS A 84 0.40 -4.41 9.79
C LYS A 84 -1.02 -4.94 9.65
N LYS A 85 -1.85 -4.80 10.69
CA LYS A 85 -3.24 -5.29 10.67
C LYS A 85 -4.08 -4.53 9.65
N SER A 86 -3.94 -3.20 9.61
CA SER A 86 -4.65 -2.35 8.65
C SER A 86 -4.30 -2.72 7.21
N ILE A 87 -3.01 -2.81 6.87
CA ILE A 87 -2.56 -3.23 5.54
C ILE A 87 -3.11 -4.63 5.19
N GLY A 88 -3.05 -5.58 6.12
CA GLY A 88 -3.55 -6.93 5.89
C GLY A 88 -5.06 -6.98 5.62
N ILE A 89 -5.87 -6.29 6.42
CA ILE A 89 -7.33 -6.23 6.22
C ILE A 89 -7.67 -5.55 4.89
N MET A 90 -7.01 -4.46 4.59
CA MET A 90 -7.22 -3.73 3.34
C MET A 90 -6.84 -4.59 2.13
N ALA A 91 -5.74 -5.32 2.22
CA ALA A 91 -5.32 -6.24 1.17
C ALA A 91 -6.32 -7.40 0.97
N VAL A 92 -6.92 -7.93 2.03
CA VAL A 92 -8.02 -8.91 1.93
C VAL A 92 -9.23 -8.29 1.24
N LEU A 93 -9.63 -7.07 1.65
CA LEU A 93 -10.78 -6.38 1.07
C LEU A 93 -10.64 -6.17 -0.43
N TRP A 94 -9.51 -5.60 -0.90
CA TRP A 94 -9.34 -5.40 -2.34
C TRP A 94 -9.27 -6.71 -3.10
N SER A 95 -8.57 -7.75 -2.58
CA SER A 95 -8.46 -9.04 -3.26
C SER A 95 -9.82 -9.72 -3.42
N LEU A 96 -10.69 -9.63 -2.39
CA LEU A 96 -12.05 -10.13 -2.46
C LEU A 96 -12.92 -9.32 -3.43
N ALA A 97 -12.76 -7.99 -3.44
CA ALA A 97 -13.47 -7.12 -4.38
C ALA A 97 -13.04 -7.39 -5.83
N THR A 98 -11.74 -7.65 -6.07
CA THR A 98 -11.24 -8.07 -7.38
C THR A 98 -11.84 -9.41 -7.80
N ALA A 99 -11.85 -10.39 -6.91
CA ALA A 99 -12.50 -11.68 -7.19
C ALA A 99 -13.99 -11.49 -7.49
N ALA A 100 -14.69 -10.58 -6.78
CA ALA A 100 -16.09 -10.28 -7.03
C ALA A 100 -16.33 -9.69 -8.42
N CYS A 101 -15.37 -8.96 -9.01
CA CYS A 101 -15.48 -8.46 -10.39
C CYS A 101 -15.71 -9.58 -11.41
N ALA A 102 -15.17 -10.79 -11.17
CA ALA A 102 -15.39 -11.95 -12.06
C ALA A 102 -16.86 -12.42 -12.12
N PHE A 103 -17.63 -12.14 -11.07
CA PHE A 103 -19.02 -12.58 -10.94
C PHE A 103 -20.06 -11.53 -11.33
N THR A 104 -19.62 -10.34 -11.74
CA THR A 104 -20.50 -9.22 -12.11
C THR A 104 -21.25 -9.51 -13.40
N ARG A 105 -22.50 -9.04 -13.48
CA ARG A 105 -23.42 -9.31 -14.61
C ARG A 105 -23.80 -8.04 -15.38
N ASN A 106 -23.47 -6.88 -14.85
CA ASN A 106 -23.76 -5.58 -15.48
C ASN A 106 -22.77 -4.52 -15.05
N PHE A 107 -22.80 -3.38 -15.77
CA PHE A 107 -21.91 -2.24 -15.51
C PHE A 107 -21.98 -1.75 -14.06
N GLY A 108 -23.19 -1.61 -13.48
CA GLY A 108 -23.37 -1.08 -12.12
C GLY A 108 -22.70 -1.95 -11.05
N GLN A 109 -22.79 -3.29 -11.18
CA GLN A 109 -22.12 -4.20 -10.27
C GLN A 109 -20.60 -4.14 -10.41
N LEU A 110 -20.09 -4.10 -11.64
CA LEU A 110 -18.66 -3.98 -11.89
C LEU A 110 -18.12 -2.64 -11.38
N PHE A 111 -18.84 -1.54 -11.61
CA PHE A 111 -18.50 -0.22 -11.09
C PHE A 111 -18.44 -0.20 -9.55
N ALA A 112 -19.43 -0.79 -8.89
CA ALA A 112 -19.45 -0.88 -7.42
C ALA A 112 -18.31 -1.74 -6.87
N ALA A 113 -18.01 -2.87 -7.52
CA ALA A 113 -16.87 -3.71 -7.16
C ALA A 113 -15.54 -2.97 -7.33
N ARG A 114 -15.37 -2.19 -8.42
CA ARG A 114 -14.20 -1.33 -8.64
C ARG A 114 -14.06 -0.23 -7.57
N ALA A 115 -15.16 0.41 -7.16
CA ALA A 115 -15.15 1.36 -6.05
C ALA A 115 -14.75 0.67 -4.72
N ALA A 116 -15.23 -0.54 -4.47
CA ALA A 116 -14.85 -1.32 -3.29
C ALA A 116 -13.35 -1.68 -3.28
N ILE A 117 -12.74 -1.98 -4.44
CA ILE A 117 -11.29 -2.14 -4.58
C ILE A 117 -10.59 -0.87 -4.09
N GLY A 118 -11.00 0.32 -4.58
CA GLY A 118 -10.39 1.59 -4.19
C GLY A 118 -10.48 1.88 -2.68
N ILE A 119 -11.55 1.47 -2.01
CA ILE A 119 -11.66 1.55 -0.55
C ILE A 119 -10.58 0.67 0.11
N GLY A 120 -10.40 -0.56 -0.36
CA GLY A 120 -9.38 -1.48 0.12
C GLY A 120 -7.94 -1.01 -0.13
N GLU A 121 -7.70 -0.22 -1.17
CA GLU A 121 -6.37 0.29 -1.54
C GLU A 121 -6.02 1.64 -0.89
N ALA A 122 -7.01 2.38 -0.37
CA ALA A 122 -6.86 3.78 0.04
C ALA A 122 -5.77 4.06 1.09
N GLY A 123 -5.44 3.10 1.95
CA GLY A 123 -4.39 3.26 2.96
C GLY A 123 -3.12 2.47 2.69
N TYR A 124 -3.06 1.73 1.58
CA TYR A 124 -1.94 0.84 1.33
C TYR A 124 -0.63 1.61 1.05
N ALA A 125 -0.67 2.60 0.18
CA ALA A 125 0.51 3.38 -0.17
C ALA A 125 1.12 4.15 1.03
N PRO A 126 0.35 4.92 1.83
CA PRO A 126 0.89 5.58 3.01
C PRO A 126 1.32 4.57 4.09
N GLY A 127 0.53 3.51 4.32
CA GLY A 127 0.85 2.45 5.28
C GLY A 127 2.12 1.68 4.92
N GLY A 128 2.29 1.31 3.65
CA GLY A 128 3.47 0.62 3.13
C GLY A 128 4.73 1.47 3.25
N THR A 129 4.68 2.73 2.83
CA THR A 129 5.80 3.68 2.97
C THR A 129 6.21 3.85 4.43
N ALA A 130 5.24 4.02 5.33
CA ALA A 130 5.49 4.14 6.76
C ALA A 130 6.10 2.85 7.35
N MET A 131 5.65 1.67 6.89
CA MET A 131 6.19 0.39 7.33
C MET A 131 7.62 0.18 6.83
N ILE A 132 7.94 0.49 5.57
CA ILE A 132 9.29 0.42 5.02
C ILE A 132 10.23 1.36 5.79
N SER A 133 9.77 2.58 6.08
CA SER A 133 10.54 3.56 6.85
C SER A 133 10.84 3.11 8.29
N ALA A 134 9.96 2.31 8.89
CA ALA A 134 10.19 1.71 10.20
C ALA A 134 11.13 0.50 10.16
N LEU A 135 11.11 -0.29 9.07
CA LEU A 135 11.88 -1.52 8.93
C LEU A 135 13.36 -1.28 8.63
N TYR A 136 13.68 -0.21 7.87
CA TYR A 136 15.03 0.05 7.38
C TYR A 136 15.69 1.23 8.09
N PRO A 137 17.04 1.20 8.26
CA PRO A 137 17.80 2.32 8.78
C PRO A 137 17.72 3.54 7.83
N GLU A 138 17.81 4.73 8.39
CA GLU A 138 17.62 6.00 7.69
C GLU A 138 18.38 6.10 6.35
N LYS A 139 19.65 5.68 6.36
CA LYS A 139 20.52 5.68 5.16
C LYS A 139 20.00 4.84 3.99
N ARG A 140 19.11 3.87 4.24
CA ARG A 140 18.58 2.96 3.21
C ARG A 140 17.12 3.22 2.87
N ARG A 141 16.39 4.01 3.64
CA ARG A 141 14.95 4.24 3.48
C ARG A 141 14.59 4.76 2.08
N ALA A 142 15.26 5.82 1.62
CA ALA A 142 14.98 6.40 0.31
C ALA A 142 15.18 5.39 -0.82
N PHE A 143 16.26 4.60 -0.77
CA PHE A 143 16.54 3.58 -1.77
C PHE A 143 15.48 2.47 -1.77
N MET A 144 15.09 1.98 -0.59
CA MET A 144 14.08 0.92 -0.48
C MET A 144 12.68 1.40 -0.90
N VAL A 145 12.32 2.65 -0.58
CA VAL A 145 11.08 3.27 -1.08
C VAL A 145 11.12 3.43 -2.60
N GLY A 146 12.26 3.77 -3.17
CA GLY A 146 12.47 3.82 -4.63
C GLY A 146 12.22 2.45 -5.29
N ILE A 147 12.82 1.37 -4.76
CA ILE A 147 12.56 0.00 -5.25
C ILE A 147 11.09 -0.37 -5.10
N TRP A 148 10.47 -0.01 -3.98
CA TRP A 148 9.05 -0.28 -3.76
C TRP A 148 8.17 0.42 -4.79
N ASN A 149 8.43 1.68 -5.09
CA ASN A 149 7.70 2.43 -6.13
C ASN A 149 7.96 1.89 -7.56
N ALA A 150 9.08 1.21 -7.81
CA ALA A 150 9.32 0.57 -9.11
C ALA A 150 8.32 -0.55 -9.43
N SER A 151 7.61 -1.10 -8.43
CA SER A 151 6.51 -2.03 -8.64
C SER A 151 5.34 -1.41 -9.43
N ILE A 152 5.17 -0.08 -9.37
CA ILE A 152 4.09 0.65 -10.05
C ILE A 152 4.14 0.44 -11.57
N PRO A 153 5.18 0.94 -12.29
CA PRO A 153 5.23 0.78 -13.74
C PRO A 153 5.32 -0.68 -14.18
N LEU A 154 5.98 -1.53 -13.39
CA LEU A 154 6.05 -2.96 -13.67
C LEU A 154 4.69 -3.64 -13.56
N GLY A 155 3.93 -3.34 -12.51
CA GLY A 155 2.58 -3.86 -12.30
C GLY A 155 1.61 -3.36 -13.38
N MET A 156 1.70 -2.08 -13.75
CA MET A 156 0.88 -1.51 -14.83
C MET A 156 1.12 -2.22 -16.16
N ALA A 157 2.36 -2.41 -16.57
CA ALA A 157 2.71 -3.11 -17.79
C ALA A 157 2.25 -4.57 -17.76
N ALA A 158 2.54 -5.27 -16.66
CA ALA A 158 2.13 -6.66 -16.47
C ALA A 158 0.60 -6.82 -16.50
N GLY A 159 -0.14 -5.90 -15.86
CA GLY A 159 -1.61 -5.93 -15.81
C GLY A 159 -2.25 -5.86 -17.20
N ILE A 160 -1.77 -4.97 -18.05
CA ILE A 160 -2.26 -4.84 -19.43
C ILE A 160 -1.97 -6.11 -20.24
N VAL A 161 -0.74 -6.63 -20.15
CA VAL A 161 -0.32 -7.81 -20.94
C VAL A 161 -1.05 -9.06 -20.45
N ILE A 162 -1.01 -9.33 -19.14
CA ILE A 162 -1.62 -10.53 -18.55
C ILE A 162 -3.14 -10.50 -18.75
N GLY A 163 -3.78 -9.36 -18.48
CA GLY A 163 -5.22 -9.19 -18.65
C GLY A 163 -5.67 -9.43 -20.10
N GLY A 164 -4.95 -8.87 -21.06
CA GLY A 164 -5.24 -9.06 -22.48
C GLY A 164 -5.08 -10.52 -22.93
N ILE A 165 -4.00 -11.18 -22.52
CA ILE A 165 -3.74 -12.60 -22.84
C ILE A 165 -4.83 -13.52 -22.24
N ILE A 166 -5.18 -13.30 -20.98
CA ILE A 166 -6.20 -14.13 -20.33
C ILE A 166 -7.57 -13.89 -20.96
N ALA A 167 -7.93 -12.63 -21.19
CA ALA A 167 -9.22 -12.27 -21.76
C ALA A 167 -9.42 -12.82 -23.17
N SER A 168 -8.37 -12.82 -24.00
CA SER A 168 -8.44 -13.36 -25.37
C SER A 168 -8.56 -14.88 -25.42
N ARG A 169 -8.06 -15.61 -24.42
CA ARG A 169 -8.07 -17.08 -24.40
C ARG A 169 -9.23 -17.69 -23.62
N TRP A 170 -9.56 -17.10 -22.47
CA TRP A 170 -10.51 -17.67 -21.51
C TRP A 170 -11.69 -16.73 -21.18
N GLY A 171 -11.70 -15.53 -21.76
CA GLY A 171 -12.70 -14.53 -21.50
C GLY A 171 -12.32 -13.59 -20.33
N TRP A 172 -12.88 -12.40 -20.35
CA TRP A 172 -12.51 -11.31 -19.44
C TRP A 172 -12.81 -11.60 -17.97
N ARG A 173 -13.83 -12.39 -17.65
CA ARG A 173 -14.14 -12.77 -16.26
C ARG A 173 -13.02 -13.54 -15.59
N HIS A 174 -12.36 -14.43 -16.35
CA HIS A 174 -11.22 -15.20 -15.85
C HIS A 174 -10.00 -14.32 -15.54
N ALA A 175 -9.85 -13.18 -16.23
CA ALA A 175 -8.76 -12.25 -15.96
C ALA A 175 -8.81 -11.71 -14.52
N PHE A 176 -9.99 -11.30 -14.03
CA PHE A 176 -10.16 -10.88 -12.65
C PHE A 176 -9.90 -12.03 -11.66
N GLY A 177 -10.47 -13.23 -11.90
CA GLY A 177 -10.29 -14.38 -11.03
C GLY A 177 -8.83 -14.82 -10.91
N ILE A 178 -8.11 -14.91 -12.04
CA ILE A 178 -6.72 -15.36 -12.07
C ILE A 178 -5.79 -14.33 -11.41
N VAL A 179 -6.05 -13.02 -11.60
CA VAL A 179 -5.23 -11.96 -11.00
C VAL A 179 -5.49 -11.83 -9.49
N ALA A 180 -6.71 -12.08 -9.03
CA ALA A 180 -7.04 -12.04 -7.60
C ALA A 180 -6.32 -13.13 -6.79
N LEU A 181 -6.10 -14.32 -7.36
CA LEU A 181 -5.53 -15.47 -6.65
C LEU A 181 -4.12 -15.22 -6.08
N PRO A 182 -3.11 -14.76 -6.86
CA PRO A 182 -1.79 -14.48 -6.33
C PRO A 182 -1.82 -13.38 -5.25
N GLY A 183 -2.63 -12.33 -5.45
CA GLY A 183 -2.84 -11.28 -4.47
C GLY A 183 -3.33 -11.85 -3.13
N LEU A 184 -4.35 -12.71 -3.16
CA LEU A 184 -4.89 -13.36 -1.96
C LEU A 184 -3.86 -14.25 -1.25
N ILE A 185 -3.06 -15.02 -2.01
CA ILE A 185 -1.99 -15.86 -1.44
C ILE A 185 -0.96 -14.99 -0.71
N ILE A 186 -0.53 -13.89 -1.33
CA ILE A 186 0.46 -12.98 -0.73
C ILE A 186 -0.11 -12.31 0.51
N VAL A 187 -1.40 -11.93 0.49
CA VAL A 187 -2.09 -11.39 1.67
C VAL A 187 -2.07 -12.41 2.81
N LEU A 188 -2.40 -13.67 2.54
CA LEU A 188 -2.36 -14.72 3.57
C LEU A 188 -0.96 -14.85 4.17
N LEU A 189 0.09 -14.85 3.35
CA LEU A 189 1.47 -14.86 3.83
C LEU A 189 1.80 -13.60 4.65
N PHE A 190 1.30 -12.44 4.25
CA PHE A 190 1.51 -11.18 4.96
C PHE A 190 0.82 -11.15 6.33
N LEU A 191 -0.32 -11.82 6.50
CA LEU A 191 -1.01 -11.94 7.80
C LEU A 191 -0.16 -12.64 8.86
N PHE A 192 0.76 -13.53 8.47
CA PHE A 192 1.71 -14.20 9.38
C PHE A 192 2.93 -13.34 9.73
N VAL A 193 3.12 -12.16 9.11
CA VAL A 193 4.19 -11.22 9.46
C VAL A 193 4.00 -10.77 10.92
N ARG A 194 5.11 -10.60 11.65
CA ARG A 194 5.09 -10.13 13.04
C ARG A 194 4.66 -8.68 13.11
N ASP A 195 3.75 -8.38 14.03
CA ASP A 195 3.37 -7.00 14.33
C ASP A 195 4.48 -6.28 15.08
N TYR A 196 4.55 -4.96 14.95
CA TYR A 196 5.48 -4.12 15.68
C TYR A 196 4.74 -2.92 16.28
N LYS A 197 5.18 -2.48 17.46
CA LYS A 197 4.57 -1.32 18.12
C LYS A 197 4.85 -0.07 17.31
N THR A 198 3.80 0.56 16.80
CA THR A 198 3.87 1.91 16.23
C THR A 198 4.16 2.87 17.38
N VAL A 199 5.20 3.71 17.24
CA VAL A 199 5.49 4.74 18.25
C VAL A 199 4.33 5.74 18.18
N GLY A 200 3.49 5.76 19.20
CA GLY A 200 2.38 6.71 19.28
C GLY A 200 2.90 8.14 19.36
N LEU A 201 2.26 9.04 18.67
CA LEU A 201 2.58 10.49 18.68
C LEU A 201 2.52 11.13 20.08
N GLU A 202 1.85 10.48 21.04
CA GLU A 202 1.73 10.98 22.42
C GLU A 202 3.07 11.14 23.16
N LYS A 203 4.10 10.31 22.84
CA LYS A 203 5.39 10.41 23.53
C LYS A 203 6.29 11.57 23.07
N THR A 204 5.99 12.21 21.96
CA THR A 204 6.79 13.32 21.42
C THR A 204 6.32 14.66 22.01
N VAL A 205 5.05 14.77 22.37
CA VAL A 205 4.49 15.99 23.00
C VAL A 205 4.97 16.10 24.44
N ASP A 206 5.00 15.01 25.21
CA ASP A 206 5.48 15.04 26.61
C ASP A 206 6.98 15.31 26.73
N ARG A 207 7.80 14.90 25.76
CA ARG A 207 9.23 15.24 25.77
C ARG A 207 9.54 16.71 25.41
N GLY A 208 8.67 17.36 24.64
CA GLY A 208 8.81 18.77 24.28
C GLY A 208 8.29 19.73 25.35
N CYS A 209 7.36 19.28 26.20
CA CYS A 209 6.81 20.13 27.29
C CYS A 209 7.54 19.98 28.64
N THR A 210 8.26 18.88 28.86
CA THR A 210 8.99 18.69 30.13
C THR A 210 10.39 19.27 30.15
N ASP A 211 10.94 19.67 28.99
CA ASP A 211 12.28 20.26 28.90
C ASP A 211 12.29 21.80 29.07
N ASN A 212 11.11 22.45 29.19
CA ASN A 212 11.02 23.91 29.31
C ASN A 212 10.64 24.44 30.71
N SER A 213 10.61 23.60 31.75
CA SER A 213 10.26 24.06 33.11
C SER A 213 11.26 23.70 34.19
N GLY A 214 12.53 23.57 33.88
CA GLY A 214 13.47 23.22 34.93
C GLY A 214 14.96 23.30 34.61
N THR A 215 15.43 24.35 33.95
CA THR A 215 16.88 24.63 33.97
C THR A 215 17.17 26.10 34.11
N ASP A 216 17.83 26.40 35.23
CA ASP A 216 18.46 27.64 35.59
C ASP A 216 19.08 28.43 34.41
N LEU A 217 18.72 29.67 34.31
CA LEU A 217 19.29 30.74 33.46
C LEU A 217 20.74 31.10 33.86
N LYS A 218 21.59 30.14 34.21
CA LYS A 218 22.96 30.42 34.68
C LYS A 218 24.11 29.78 33.92
N SER A 219 23.91 29.26 32.73
CA SER A 219 25.04 28.74 31.91
C SER A 219 24.85 28.89 30.42
N VAL A 220 24.76 30.09 29.92
CA VAL A 220 25.03 30.40 28.51
C VAL A 220 26.20 31.42 28.47
N PRO A 221 27.44 30.93 28.47
CA PRO A 221 28.57 31.73 28.05
C PRO A 221 28.94 31.41 26.60
N GLU A 222 29.07 32.43 25.81
CA GLU A 222 29.99 32.50 24.66
C GLU A 222 29.59 31.90 23.29
N LEU A 223 28.42 32.20 22.77
CA LEU A 223 28.22 32.05 21.33
C LEU A 223 28.07 33.35 20.54
N HIS A 224 28.25 34.51 21.18
CA HIS A 224 28.14 35.82 20.53
C HIS A 224 29.45 36.51 20.17
N ARG A 225 30.62 35.83 20.24
CA ARG A 225 31.92 36.44 19.90
C ARG A 225 32.56 35.99 18.57
N ALA A 226 31.93 35.15 17.79
CA ALA A 226 32.51 34.64 16.55
C ALA A 226 31.97 35.29 15.25
N GLN A 227 31.09 36.29 15.34
CA GLN A 227 30.55 36.95 14.13
C GLN A 227 30.95 38.47 14.01
N LYS A 228 32.01 38.91 14.71
CA LYS A 228 32.61 40.23 14.44
C LYS A 228 34.13 40.08 14.44
N LYS A 229 34.67 39.59 13.35
CA LYS A 229 35.95 39.91 12.76
C LYS A 229 36.00 39.46 11.32
#